data_cadfd487871f0c4c6322ec2bc1b8d957
#
_entry.id   cadfd487871f0c4c6322ec2bc1b8d957
#
_cell.length_a   1.000
_cell.length_b   1.000
_cell.length_c   1.000
_cell.angle_alpha   90.00
_cell.angle_beta   90.00
_cell.angle_gamma   90.00
#
_symmetry.space_group_name_H-M   'P 1'
#
loop_
_entity.id
_entity.type
_entity.pdbx_description
1 polymer ?
#
loop_
_entity_poly.entity_id
_entity_poly.type
_entity_poly.pdbx_seq_one_letter_code
_entity_poly.pdbx_strand_id
1 'polypeptide(L)'
;LALIAGNWKMYKGPAEAAEFCVALRDEQLDDVDVVICPPYVSLAVAVQLLAGTEIGVAAQNVHWEESGAYTGEVSAAMLLEIGAYGAIVGHSERRQYFGETDDTVARRAHAALEAGLFVIACVGETEDEREAGRTEDVLRRQLSVLEPDDNLVVAYEPVWAIGTGKTATPELAQDAHAFVKSLLAVPVLYGGSVKPDNAAELLAQPDVDGALVGGASLEFDSFTAICRAGAPTRSLR
;
A
#
# COMPACT_ATOMS: atom_id res chain seq x y z
N LEU A 1 9.14 10.52 -7.67
CA LEU A 1 8.51 10.94 -6.42
C LEU A 1 8.33 9.75 -5.50
N ALA A 2 8.36 9.96 -4.17
CA ALA A 2 7.99 8.90 -3.24
C ALA A 2 6.47 8.67 -3.31
N LEU A 3 6.02 7.40 -3.20
CA LEU A 3 4.60 7.06 -3.13
C LEU A 3 4.17 6.82 -1.68
N ILE A 4 3.23 7.61 -1.18
CA ILE A 4 2.66 7.43 0.16
C ILE A 4 1.22 6.93 0.05
N ALA A 5 1.00 5.67 0.42
CA ALA A 5 -0.31 5.04 0.39
C ALA A 5 -0.89 4.89 1.80
N GLY A 6 -2.06 5.46 2.07
CA GLY A 6 -2.72 5.40 3.37
C GLY A 6 -3.76 4.27 3.42
N ASN A 7 -3.40 3.13 4.00
CA ASN A 7 -4.32 2.02 4.22
C ASN A 7 -5.17 2.25 5.48
N TRP A 8 -6.43 2.62 5.29
CA TRP A 8 -7.35 2.88 6.41
C TRP A 8 -7.88 1.61 7.09
N LYS A 9 -7.58 0.45 6.50
CA LYS A 9 -8.06 -0.83 7.04
C LYS A 9 -9.58 -0.79 7.26
N MET A 10 -10.09 -1.32 8.38
CA MET A 10 -11.53 -1.32 8.70
C MET A 10 -11.91 -0.09 9.54
N TYR A 11 -11.55 1.11 9.06
CA TYR A 11 -11.89 2.38 9.69
C TYR A 11 -12.47 3.36 8.66
N LYS A 12 -13.09 4.42 9.13
CA LYS A 12 -13.70 5.52 8.36
C LYS A 12 -14.86 5.07 7.47
N GLY A 13 -16.06 5.11 8.05
CA GLY A 13 -17.31 5.03 7.28
C GLY A 13 -17.45 6.21 6.31
N PRO A 14 -18.49 6.23 5.45
CA PRO A 14 -18.61 7.25 4.39
C PRO A 14 -18.57 8.71 4.88
N ALA A 15 -19.12 9.01 6.06
CA ALA A 15 -19.10 10.38 6.60
C ALA A 15 -17.68 10.81 7.01
N GLU A 16 -16.97 10.00 7.78
CA GLU A 16 -15.59 10.29 8.20
C GLU A 16 -14.63 10.33 7.00
N ALA A 17 -14.85 9.44 6.00
CA ALA A 17 -14.11 9.44 4.76
C ALA A 17 -14.32 10.75 3.99
N ALA A 18 -15.56 11.24 3.93
CA ALA A 18 -15.88 12.51 3.26
C ALA A 18 -15.18 13.69 3.93
N GLU A 19 -15.21 13.79 5.26
CA GLU A 19 -14.51 14.84 6.01
C GLU A 19 -13.01 14.83 5.74
N PHE A 20 -12.40 13.65 5.78
CA PHE A 20 -10.96 13.48 5.52
C PHE A 20 -10.61 13.86 4.07
N CYS A 21 -11.37 13.38 3.08
CA CYS A 21 -11.11 13.66 1.67
C CYS A 21 -11.29 15.14 1.32
N VAL A 22 -12.26 15.83 1.91
CA VAL A 22 -12.44 17.30 1.72
C VAL A 22 -11.22 18.05 2.24
N ALA A 23 -10.72 17.70 3.41
CA ALA A 23 -9.51 18.32 3.94
C ALA A 23 -8.26 17.99 3.09
N LEU A 24 -8.12 16.72 2.66
CA LEU A 24 -6.97 16.26 1.88
C LEU A 24 -6.91 16.90 0.48
N ARG A 25 -8.05 17.14 -0.15
CA ARG A 25 -8.13 17.78 -1.47
C ARG A 25 -7.52 19.19 -1.50
N ASP A 26 -7.60 19.91 -0.38
CA ASP A 26 -7.13 21.29 -0.29
C ASP A 26 -5.63 21.38 0.12
N GLU A 27 -4.98 20.21 0.38
CA GLU A 27 -3.57 20.14 0.72
C GLU A 27 -2.67 20.21 -0.52
N GLN A 28 -1.56 20.92 -0.39
CA GLN A 28 -0.51 20.99 -1.40
C GLN A 28 0.54 19.88 -1.16
N LEU A 29 0.47 18.82 -1.93
CA LEU A 29 1.34 17.63 -1.85
C LEU A 29 2.00 17.34 -3.20
N ASP A 30 2.39 18.39 -3.94
CA ASP A 30 2.86 18.30 -5.34
C ASP A 30 4.20 17.56 -5.52
N ASP A 31 4.96 17.41 -4.45
CA ASP A 31 6.29 16.78 -4.47
C ASP A 31 6.27 15.29 -4.04
N VAL A 32 5.09 14.68 -3.93
CA VAL A 32 4.88 13.28 -3.50
C VAL A 32 3.64 12.69 -4.17
N ASP A 33 3.70 11.41 -4.55
CA ASP A 33 2.52 10.68 -5.02
C ASP A 33 1.71 10.20 -3.83
N VAL A 34 0.42 10.50 -3.79
CA VAL A 34 -0.47 10.16 -2.66
C VAL A 34 -1.60 9.25 -3.12
N VAL A 35 -1.78 8.15 -2.39
CA VAL A 35 -2.91 7.23 -2.58
C VAL A 35 -3.59 6.99 -1.23
N ILE A 36 -4.90 7.05 -1.17
CA ILE A 36 -5.66 6.58 0.00
C ILE A 36 -6.38 5.28 -0.33
N CYS A 37 -6.44 4.38 0.65
CA CYS A 37 -7.07 3.07 0.49
C CYS A 37 -8.18 2.90 1.53
N PRO A 38 -9.38 3.45 1.29
CA PRO A 38 -10.53 3.33 2.18
C PRO A 38 -11.19 1.95 2.07
N PRO A 39 -12.00 1.52 3.07
CA PRO A 39 -12.86 0.35 2.92
C PRO A 39 -13.88 0.54 1.80
N TYR A 40 -14.38 -0.54 1.22
CA TYR A 40 -15.30 -0.52 0.07
C TYR A 40 -16.52 0.40 0.26
N VAL A 41 -17.08 0.46 1.48
CA VAL A 41 -18.25 1.29 1.78
C VAL A 41 -17.97 2.79 1.62
N SER A 42 -16.71 3.22 1.67
CA SER A 42 -16.28 4.62 1.56
C SER A 42 -15.57 4.93 0.24
N LEU A 43 -15.29 3.90 -0.57
CA LEU A 43 -14.45 4.00 -1.77
C LEU A 43 -15.03 4.98 -2.80
N ALA A 44 -16.32 4.81 -3.17
CA ALA A 44 -16.98 5.66 -4.18
C ALA A 44 -17.06 7.12 -3.72
N VAL A 45 -17.30 7.36 -2.42
CA VAL A 45 -17.33 8.72 -1.86
C VAL A 45 -15.95 9.37 -1.95
N ALA A 46 -14.90 8.65 -1.61
CA ALA A 46 -13.52 9.15 -1.69
C ALA A 46 -13.13 9.47 -3.15
N VAL A 47 -13.42 8.57 -4.09
CA VAL A 47 -13.17 8.80 -5.53
C VAL A 47 -13.87 10.06 -6.01
N GLN A 48 -15.16 10.24 -5.67
CA GLN A 48 -15.92 11.40 -6.09
C GLN A 48 -15.36 12.72 -5.53
N LEU A 49 -14.96 12.73 -4.25
CA LEU A 49 -14.48 13.94 -3.59
C LEU A 49 -13.06 14.34 -4.01
N LEU A 50 -12.23 13.37 -4.38
CA LEU A 50 -10.86 13.60 -4.83
C LEU A 50 -10.75 13.69 -6.37
N ALA A 51 -11.87 13.60 -7.09
CA ALA A 51 -11.87 13.76 -8.54
C ALA A 51 -11.28 15.11 -8.96
N GLY A 52 -10.35 15.06 -9.94
CA GLY A 52 -9.64 16.24 -10.44
C GLY A 52 -8.43 16.67 -9.62
N THR A 53 -8.04 15.89 -8.60
CA THR A 53 -6.74 16.02 -7.91
C THR A 53 -5.78 14.94 -8.41
N GLU A 54 -4.50 15.03 -8.05
CA GLU A 54 -3.47 14.00 -8.30
C GLU A 54 -3.50 12.89 -7.24
N ILE A 55 -4.44 12.90 -6.29
CA ILE A 55 -4.56 11.92 -5.21
C ILE A 55 -5.31 10.69 -5.71
N GLY A 56 -4.62 9.55 -5.74
CA GLY A 56 -5.22 8.26 -6.09
C GLY A 56 -6.12 7.70 -4.99
N VAL A 57 -7.17 6.97 -5.38
CA VAL A 57 -8.00 6.21 -4.44
C VAL A 57 -8.01 4.75 -4.84
N ALA A 58 -7.47 3.88 -3.98
CA ALA A 58 -7.34 2.45 -4.25
C ALA A 58 -8.20 1.60 -3.29
N ALA A 59 -8.69 0.47 -3.76
CA ALA A 59 -9.38 -0.49 -2.92
C ALA A 59 -8.39 -1.25 -2.02
N GLN A 60 -8.88 -1.80 -0.91
CA GLN A 60 -8.08 -2.63 0.00
C GLN A 60 -7.98 -4.10 -0.44
N ASN A 61 -8.69 -4.48 -1.48
CA ASN A 61 -8.71 -5.81 -2.09
C ASN A 61 -9.42 -5.76 -3.44
N VAL A 62 -9.29 -6.83 -4.24
CA VAL A 62 -10.01 -7.03 -5.50
C VAL A 62 -10.19 -8.53 -5.75
N HIS A 63 -11.28 -8.93 -6.38
CA HIS A 63 -11.47 -10.32 -6.80
C HIS A 63 -10.95 -10.54 -8.22
N TRP A 64 -10.50 -11.75 -8.53
CA TRP A 64 -9.91 -12.09 -9.85
C TRP A 64 -10.95 -12.41 -10.93
N GLU A 65 -12.18 -12.72 -10.57
CA GLU A 65 -13.24 -12.93 -11.56
C GLU A 65 -13.90 -11.60 -11.90
N GLU A 66 -14.24 -11.41 -13.16
CA GLU A 66 -14.90 -10.20 -13.64
C GLU A 66 -16.32 -10.05 -13.07
N SER A 67 -17.04 -11.16 -12.96
CA SER A 67 -18.41 -11.23 -12.41
C SER A 67 -18.74 -12.65 -11.98
N GLY A 68 -19.86 -12.85 -11.28
CA GLY A 68 -20.35 -14.20 -10.97
C GLY A 68 -20.89 -14.39 -9.56
N ALA A 69 -21.01 -15.65 -9.15
CA ALA A 69 -21.56 -16.05 -7.85
C ALA A 69 -20.49 -15.99 -6.74
N TYR A 70 -19.99 -14.79 -6.47
CA TYR A 70 -18.95 -14.51 -5.47
C TYR A 70 -19.47 -13.48 -4.48
N THR A 71 -20.47 -13.86 -3.70
CA THR A 71 -21.18 -12.96 -2.77
C THR A 71 -20.22 -12.24 -1.83
N GLY A 72 -20.23 -10.90 -1.87
CA GLY A 72 -19.39 -10.02 -1.04
C GLY A 72 -18.07 -9.58 -1.68
N GLU A 73 -17.68 -10.17 -2.82
CA GLU A 73 -16.47 -9.76 -3.56
C GLU A 73 -16.75 -8.58 -4.49
N VAL A 74 -15.67 -7.84 -4.80
CA VAL A 74 -15.67 -6.70 -5.72
C VAL A 74 -14.64 -6.96 -6.83
N SER A 75 -15.07 -6.89 -8.09
CA SER A 75 -14.22 -7.15 -9.25
C SER A 75 -13.45 -5.89 -9.68
N ALA A 76 -12.40 -6.10 -10.50
CA ALA A 76 -11.66 -5.00 -11.11
C ALA A 76 -12.55 -4.10 -11.99
N ALA A 77 -13.50 -4.69 -12.72
CA ALA A 77 -14.46 -3.93 -13.53
C ALA A 77 -15.32 -2.98 -12.69
N MET A 78 -15.80 -3.43 -11.52
CA MET A 78 -16.56 -2.58 -10.59
C MET A 78 -15.72 -1.44 -10.02
N LEU A 79 -14.43 -1.70 -9.74
CA LEU A 79 -13.49 -0.67 -9.27
C LEU A 79 -13.24 0.40 -10.34
N LEU A 80 -13.05 -0.01 -11.59
CA LEU A 80 -12.89 0.92 -12.72
C LEU A 80 -14.14 1.74 -12.98
N GLU A 81 -15.33 1.15 -12.86
CA GLU A 81 -16.61 1.84 -13.06
C GLU A 81 -16.78 3.02 -12.11
N ILE A 82 -16.35 2.89 -10.86
CA ILE A 82 -16.38 3.99 -9.90
C ILE A 82 -15.20 4.95 -10.03
N GLY A 83 -14.21 4.68 -10.88
CA GLY A 83 -13.01 5.48 -11.07
C GLY A 83 -11.92 5.24 -10.02
N ALA A 84 -11.88 4.06 -9.39
CA ALA A 84 -10.79 3.72 -8.50
C ALA A 84 -9.46 3.62 -9.26
N TYR A 85 -8.40 4.14 -8.65
CA TYR A 85 -7.03 4.14 -9.21
C TYR A 85 -6.40 2.75 -9.20
N GLY A 86 -6.65 1.96 -8.15
CA GLY A 86 -5.99 0.68 -7.98
C GLY A 86 -6.53 -0.18 -6.84
N ALA A 87 -5.74 -1.17 -6.43
CA ALA A 87 -6.07 -2.04 -5.31
C ALA A 87 -4.81 -2.54 -4.56
N ILE A 88 -4.94 -2.75 -3.25
CA ILE A 88 -4.01 -3.55 -2.45
C ILE A 88 -4.35 -5.03 -2.66
N VAL A 89 -3.34 -5.88 -2.79
CA VAL A 89 -3.49 -7.33 -2.83
C VAL A 89 -2.52 -8.02 -1.87
N GLY A 90 -2.93 -9.12 -1.26
CA GLY A 90 -2.06 -9.95 -0.42
C GLY A 90 -1.60 -9.30 0.89
N HIS A 91 -2.29 -8.27 1.40
CA HIS A 91 -1.97 -7.65 2.69
C HIS A 91 -1.87 -8.71 3.79
N SER A 92 -0.91 -8.55 4.70
CA SER A 92 -0.61 -9.53 5.76
C SER A 92 -1.84 -9.94 6.58
N GLU A 93 -2.74 -9.00 6.91
CA GLU A 93 -4.00 -9.31 7.61
C GLU A 93 -4.89 -10.24 6.79
N ARG A 94 -4.90 -10.11 5.44
CA ARG A 94 -5.72 -10.97 4.59
C ARG A 94 -5.12 -12.36 4.48
N ARG A 95 -3.80 -12.48 4.45
CA ARG A 95 -3.11 -13.77 4.54
C ARG A 95 -3.38 -14.45 5.87
N GLN A 96 -3.31 -13.70 6.96
CA GLN A 96 -3.45 -14.23 8.32
C GLN A 96 -4.89 -14.59 8.69
N TYR A 97 -5.87 -13.73 8.36
CA TYR A 97 -7.24 -13.87 8.86
C TYR A 97 -8.24 -14.37 7.82
N PHE A 98 -7.94 -14.23 6.53
CA PHE A 98 -8.87 -14.55 5.45
C PHE A 98 -8.35 -15.63 4.50
N GLY A 99 -7.24 -16.29 4.85
CA GLY A 99 -6.73 -17.44 4.13
C GLY A 99 -6.18 -17.15 2.73
N GLU A 100 -5.77 -15.89 2.46
CA GLU A 100 -5.11 -15.58 1.19
C GLU A 100 -3.75 -16.26 1.09
N THR A 101 -3.48 -16.88 -0.06
CA THR A 101 -2.25 -17.60 -0.40
C THR A 101 -1.50 -16.87 -1.51
N ASP A 102 -0.26 -17.28 -1.79
CA ASP A 102 0.50 -16.71 -2.91
C ASP A 102 -0.24 -16.91 -4.25
N ASP A 103 -0.93 -18.05 -4.47
CA ASP A 103 -1.76 -18.29 -5.65
C ASP A 103 -2.93 -17.28 -5.76
N THR A 104 -3.68 -17.08 -4.67
CA THR A 104 -4.80 -16.13 -4.70
C THR A 104 -4.34 -14.69 -4.87
N VAL A 105 -3.16 -14.32 -4.33
CA VAL A 105 -2.54 -13.02 -4.53
C VAL A 105 -2.12 -12.82 -5.98
N ALA A 106 -1.49 -13.83 -6.59
CA ALA A 106 -1.11 -13.82 -8.01
C ALA A 106 -2.34 -13.58 -8.91
N ARG A 107 -3.43 -14.32 -8.70
CA ARG A 107 -4.67 -14.19 -9.47
C ARG A 107 -5.30 -12.79 -9.32
N ARG A 108 -5.31 -12.24 -8.11
CA ARG A 108 -5.82 -10.89 -7.83
C ARG A 108 -4.95 -9.81 -8.50
N ALA A 109 -3.64 -9.91 -8.37
CA ALA A 109 -2.70 -8.98 -9.00
C ALA A 109 -2.84 -9.00 -10.53
N HIS A 110 -2.82 -10.19 -11.13
CA HIS A 110 -2.97 -10.36 -12.57
C HIS A 110 -4.28 -9.76 -13.10
N ALA A 111 -5.42 -10.11 -12.50
CA ALA A 111 -6.72 -9.57 -12.94
C ALA A 111 -6.81 -8.04 -12.80
N ALA A 112 -6.23 -7.46 -11.74
CA ALA A 112 -6.21 -6.02 -11.55
C ALA A 112 -5.32 -5.32 -12.58
N LEU A 113 -4.11 -5.85 -12.84
CA LEU A 113 -3.17 -5.32 -13.84
C LEU A 113 -3.72 -5.44 -15.26
N GLU A 114 -4.30 -6.60 -15.64
CA GLU A 114 -4.97 -6.77 -16.95
C GLU A 114 -6.10 -5.76 -17.17
N ALA A 115 -6.83 -5.42 -16.10
CA ALA A 115 -7.86 -4.40 -16.16
C ALA A 115 -7.31 -2.96 -16.21
N GLY A 116 -6.00 -2.77 -16.02
CA GLY A 116 -5.34 -1.45 -16.02
C GLY A 116 -5.37 -0.73 -14.67
N LEU A 117 -5.67 -1.43 -13.57
CA LEU A 117 -5.58 -0.88 -12.23
C LEU A 117 -4.12 -0.85 -11.74
N PHE A 118 -3.79 0.16 -10.93
CA PHE A 118 -2.56 0.18 -10.16
C PHE A 118 -2.64 -0.84 -9.01
N VAL A 119 -1.56 -1.60 -8.79
CA VAL A 119 -1.53 -2.68 -7.79
C VAL A 119 -0.44 -2.45 -6.75
N ILE A 120 -0.83 -2.50 -5.48
CA ILE A 120 0.09 -2.56 -4.34
C ILE A 120 0.08 -4.01 -3.83
N ALA A 121 1.09 -4.80 -4.21
CA ALA A 121 1.21 -6.20 -3.78
C ALA A 121 2.02 -6.30 -2.49
N CYS A 122 1.40 -6.80 -1.43
CA CYS A 122 2.03 -6.94 -0.12
C CYS A 122 2.77 -8.27 0.02
N VAL A 123 4.01 -8.19 0.49
CA VAL A 123 4.88 -9.32 0.81
C VAL A 123 5.56 -9.09 2.16
N GLY A 124 5.88 -10.15 2.88
CA GLY A 124 6.62 -10.03 4.12
C GLY A 124 6.54 -11.29 4.97
N GLU A 125 7.50 -11.43 5.86
CA GLU A 125 7.65 -12.56 6.77
C GLU A 125 6.96 -12.31 8.13
N THR A 126 6.49 -13.39 8.72
CA THR A 126 6.01 -13.43 10.11
C THR A 126 7.18 -13.39 11.11
N GLU A 127 6.88 -13.17 12.40
CA GLU A 127 7.90 -13.20 13.47
C GLU A 127 8.61 -14.56 13.54
N ASP A 128 7.86 -15.66 13.49
CA ASP A 128 8.42 -17.03 13.51
C ASP A 128 9.33 -17.30 12.30
N GLU A 129 8.95 -16.82 11.12
CA GLU A 129 9.77 -16.97 9.91
C GLU A 129 11.06 -16.17 10.00
N ARG A 130 11.00 -14.96 10.57
CA ARG A 130 12.16 -14.11 10.80
C ARG A 130 13.11 -14.72 11.84
N GLU A 131 12.59 -15.16 12.99
CA GLU A 131 13.40 -15.82 14.03
C GLU A 131 14.07 -17.11 13.53
N ALA A 132 13.42 -17.79 12.59
CA ALA A 132 13.99 -18.96 11.91
C ALA A 132 14.98 -18.60 10.78
N GLY A 133 15.29 -17.31 10.55
CA GLY A 133 16.19 -16.85 9.50
C GLY A 133 15.67 -17.05 8.07
N ARG A 134 14.35 -17.12 7.87
CA ARG A 134 13.71 -17.45 6.59
C ARG A 134 13.15 -16.23 5.83
N THR A 135 13.51 -15.00 6.21
CA THR A 135 13.01 -13.79 5.56
C THR A 135 13.19 -13.84 4.04
N GLU A 136 14.41 -14.12 3.57
CA GLU A 136 14.69 -14.16 2.12
C GLU A 136 13.94 -15.27 1.40
N ASP A 137 13.80 -16.44 2.01
CA ASP A 137 13.05 -17.56 1.41
C ASP A 137 11.56 -17.23 1.25
N VAL A 138 10.98 -16.54 2.25
CA VAL A 138 9.58 -16.08 2.21
C VAL A 138 9.38 -15.04 1.12
N LEU A 139 10.24 -14.02 1.08
CA LEU A 139 10.17 -12.98 0.05
C LEU A 139 10.36 -13.56 -1.35
N ARG A 140 11.33 -14.44 -1.55
CA ARG A 140 11.54 -15.12 -2.83
C ARG A 140 10.30 -15.91 -3.28
N ARG A 141 9.68 -16.66 -2.37
CA ARG A 141 8.47 -17.41 -2.65
C ARG A 141 7.31 -16.50 -3.01
N GLN A 142 7.05 -15.46 -2.21
CA GLN A 142 5.94 -14.54 -2.41
C GLN A 142 6.09 -13.68 -3.68
N LEU A 143 7.34 -13.30 -4.03
CA LEU A 143 7.61 -12.54 -5.25
C LEU A 143 7.61 -13.40 -6.52
N SER A 144 7.88 -14.70 -6.41
CA SER A 144 7.97 -15.60 -7.57
C SER A 144 6.65 -15.76 -8.33
N VAL A 145 5.55 -15.33 -7.78
CA VAL A 145 4.21 -15.39 -8.41
C VAL A 145 3.77 -14.04 -9.01
N LEU A 146 4.63 -13.02 -8.94
CA LEU A 146 4.41 -11.69 -9.51
C LEU A 146 5.34 -11.48 -10.71
N GLU A 147 4.86 -10.75 -11.70
CA GLU A 147 5.65 -10.31 -12.85
C GLU A 147 5.82 -8.78 -12.82
N PRO A 148 6.95 -8.24 -13.29
CA PRO A 148 7.14 -6.79 -13.37
C PRO A 148 6.08 -6.14 -14.25
N ASP A 149 5.51 -5.03 -13.80
CA ASP A 149 4.55 -4.22 -14.55
C ASP A 149 4.70 -2.75 -14.14
N ASP A 150 4.46 -1.82 -15.05
CA ASP A 150 4.55 -0.38 -14.79
C ASP A 150 3.49 0.10 -13.76
N ASN A 151 2.40 -0.64 -13.62
CA ASN A 151 1.33 -0.39 -12.64
C ASN A 151 1.48 -1.23 -11.34
N LEU A 152 2.61 -1.90 -11.16
CA LEU A 152 2.86 -2.72 -9.97
C LEU A 152 3.89 -2.07 -9.05
N VAL A 153 3.56 -1.97 -7.77
CA VAL A 153 4.52 -1.73 -6.70
C VAL A 153 4.40 -2.83 -5.65
N VAL A 154 5.49 -3.14 -4.99
CA VAL A 154 5.52 -4.09 -3.86
C VAL A 154 5.52 -3.31 -2.55
N ALA A 155 4.70 -3.71 -1.58
CA ALA A 155 4.81 -3.23 -0.20
C ALA A 155 5.46 -4.32 0.66
N TYR A 156 6.66 -4.05 1.18
CA TYR A 156 7.31 -4.94 2.13
C TYR A 156 6.74 -4.72 3.53
N GLU A 157 6.08 -5.73 4.06
CA GLU A 157 5.46 -5.75 5.37
C GLU A 157 6.28 -6.64 6.34
N PRO A 158 7.17 -6.08 7.18
CA PRO A 158 7.72 -6.85 8.30
C PRO A 158 6.57 -7.12 9.29
N VAL A 159 5.87 -8.27 9.15
CA VAL A 159 4.60 -8.55 9.87
C VAL A 159 4.79 -8.47 11.38
N TRP A 160 5.97 -8.84 11.86
CA TRP A 160 6.38 -8.73 13.27
C TRP A 160 6.45 -7.27 13.79
N ALA A 161 6.51 -6.28 12.89
CA ALA A 161 6.56 -4.85 13.23
C ALA A 161 5.22 -4.14 12.99
N ILE A 162 4.17 -4.83 12.50
CA ILE A 162 2.87 -4.22 12.22
C ILE A 162 2.00 -4.27 13.47
N GLY A 163 1.66 -3.08 14.02
CA GLY A 163 0.74 -2.99 15.16
C GLY A 163 1.27 -3.50 16.50
N THR A 164 2.54 -3.94 16.56
CA THR A 164 3.16 -4.51 17.76
C THR A 164 3.91 -3.47 18.60
N GLY A 165 4.09 -2.26 18.09
CA GLY A 165 4.97 -1.25 18.67
C GLY A 165 6.46 -1.46 18.39
N LYS A 166 6.84 -2.58 17.76
CA LYS A 166 8.20 -2.79 17.22
C LYS A 166 8.31 -2.03 15.89
N THR A 167 9.47 -1.47 15.61
CA THR A 167 9.80 -0.85 14.32
C THR A 167 11.05 -1.48 13.75
N ALA A 168 11.08 -1.75 12.45
CA ALA A 168 12.33 -2.08 11.79
C ALA A 168 13.21 -0.82 11.78
N THR A 169 14.52 -0.99 11.92
CA THR A 169 15.44 0.12 11.70
C THR A 169 15.49 0.50 10.22
N PRO A 170 15.89 1.73 9.86
CA PRO A 170 16.04 2.13 8.46
C PRO A 170 16.96 1.19 7.67
N GLU A 171 18.03 0.68 8.28
CA GLU A 171 18.97 -0.26 7.65
C GLU A 171 18.28 -1.61 7.36
N LEU A 172 17.48 -2.13 8.29
CA LEU A 172 16.73 -3.37 8.07
C LEU A 172 15.68 -3.21 6.95
N ALA A 173 15.03 -2.05 6.89
CA ALA A 173 14.13 -1.71 5.80
C ALA A 173 14.90 -1.64 4.46
N GLN A 174 16.04 -0.95 4.44
CA GLN A 174 16.92 -0.84 3.28
C GLN A 174 17.35 -2.22 2.75
N ASP A 175 17.86 -3.09 3.62
CA ASP A 175 18.34 -4.42 3.22
C ASP A 175 17.21 -5.27 2.61
N ALA A 176 16.04 -5.26 3.21
CA ALA A 176 14.88 -5.98 2.69
C ALA A 176 14.40 -5.43 1.34
N HIS A 177 14.35 -4.09 1.19
CA HIS A 177 13.96 -3.44 -0.06
C HIS A 177 14.95 -3.71 -1.18
N ALA A 178 16.25 -3.62 -0.92
CA ALA A 178 17.29 -3.97 -1.88
C ALA A 178 17.16 -5.44 -2.33
N PHE A 179 16.86 -6.34 -1.40
CA PHE A 179 16.63 -7.75 -1.72
C PHE A 179 15.39 -7.93 -2.60
N VAL A 180 14.25 -7.32 -2.26
CA VAL A 180 13.03 -7.35 -3.09
C VAL A 180 13.32 -6.84 -4.50
N LYS A 181 13.96 -5.69 -4.65
CA LYS A 181 14.34 -5.11 -5.96
C LYS A 181 15.29 -6.01 -6.76
N SER A 182 16.15 -6.77 -6.08
CA SER A 182 17.03 -7.74 -6.76
C SER A 182 16.28 -8.91 -7.39
N LEU A 183 15.07 -9.22 -6.90
CA LEU A 183 14.22 -10.30 -7.38
C LEU A 183 13.16 -9.83 -8.38
N LEU A 184 12.61 -8.63 -8.16
CA LEU A 184 11.54 -8.06 -8.97
C LEU A 184 11.82 -6.55 -9.16
N ALA A 185 12.05 -6.12 -10.39
CA ALA A 185 12.43 -4.75 -10.73
C ALA A 185 11.21 -3.81 -10.76
N VAL A 186 10.64 -3.53 -9.60
CA VAL A 186 9.51 -2.61 -9.37
C VAL A 186 9.78 -1.71 -8.16
N PRO A 187 9.08 -0.57 -8.00
CA PRO A 187 9.19 0.23 -6.79
C PRO A 187 8.75 -0.54 -5.55
N VAL A 188 9.40 -0.26 -4.41
CA VAL A 188 9.14 -0.96 -3.14
C VAL A 188 8.79 0.03 -2.04
N LEU A 189 7.60 -0.13 -1.46
CA LEU A 189 7.09 0.66 -0.35
C LEU A 189 7.39 -0.04 0.98
N TYR A 190 7.73 0.74 1.99
CA TYR A 190 7.84 0.21 3.35
C TYR A 190 6.45 0.11 4.00
N GLY A 191 6.03 -1.10 4.36
CA GLY A 191 4.71 -1.42 4.94
C GLY A 191 4.72 -1.71 6.44
N GLY A 192 5.82 -1.43 7.14
CA GLY A 192 5.88 -1.54 8.60
C GLY A 192 5.29 -0.30 9.30
N SER A 193 5.66 -0.11 10.58
CA SER A 193 5.19 1.03 11.37
C SER A 193 5.85 2.34 10.92
N VAL A 194 5.12 3.17 10.19
CA VAL A 194 5.52 4.53 9.80
C VAL A 194 4.75 5.56 10.62
N LYS A 195 5.47 6.55 11.11
CA LYS A 195 4.94 7.69 11.89
C LYS A 195 5.63 8.98 11.45
N PRO A 196 5.08 10.16 11.78
CA PRO A 196 5.73 11.43 11.43
C PRO A 196 7.18 11.58 11.90
N ASP A 197 7.52 10.98 13.03
CA ASP A 197 8.85 11.07 13.66
C ASP A 197 9.92 10.17 13.03
N ASN A 198 9.53 9.09 12.32
CA ASN A 198 10.48 8.17 11.67
C ASN A 198 10.40 8.19 10.13
N ALA A 199 9.38 8.83 9.55
CA ALA A 199 9.14 8.79 8.12
C ALA A 199 10.31 9.33 7.29
N ALA A 200 10.89 10.46 7.69
CA ALA A 200 11.99 11.09 6.95
C ALA A 200 13.23 10.18 6.87
N GLU A 201 13.58 9.49 7.96
CA GLU A 201 14.73 8.59 8.01
C GLU A 201 14.53 7.32 7.19
N LEU A 202 13.31 6.75 7.25
CA LEU A 202 12.93 5.59 6.43
C LEU A 202 12.92 5.93 4.93
N LEU A 203 12.29 7.04 4.56
CA LEU A 203 12.13 7.46 3.16
C LEU A 203 13.43 8.02 2.56
N ALA A 204 14.44 8.31 3.37
CA ALA A 204 15.77 8.68 2.90
C ALA A 204 16.62 7.48 2.45
N GLN A 205 16.18 6.25 2.70
CA GLN A 205 16.92 5.05 2.30
C GLN A 205 16.86 4.87 0.77
N PRO A 206 17.99 4.50 0.13
CA PRO A 206 18.11 4.46 -1.35
C PRO A 206 17.10 3.56 -2.07
N ASP A 207 16.70 2.45 -1.45
CA ASP A 207 15.78 1.48 -2.05
C ASP A 207 14.34 1.56 -1.54
N VAL A 208 14.05 2.52 -0.64
CA VAL A 208 12.69 2.78 -0.15
C VAL A 208 12.01 3.82 -1.04
N ASP A 209 11.09 3.38 -1.91
CA ASP A 209 10.42 4.26 -2.88
C ASP A 209 9.14 4.90 -2.31
N GLY A 210 8.83 4.65 -1.05
CA GLY A 210 7.65 5.21 -0.39
C GLY A 210 7.19 4.37 0.80
N ALA A 211 5.93 4.56 1.19
CA ALA A 211 5.36 3.87 2.34
C ALA A 211 3.90 3.45 2.13
N LEU A 212 3.56 2.27 2.65
CA LEU A 212 2.17 1.85 2.88
C LEU A 212 1.85 2.06 4.36
N VAL A 213 1.14 3.13 4.67
CA VAL A 213 0.91 3.64 6.03
C VAL A 213 -0.41 3.11 6.58
N GLY A 214 -0.38 2.42 7.71
CA GLY A 214 -1.58 1.94 8.41
C GLY A 214 -2.17 2.98 9.36
N GLY A 215 -2.15 2.72 10.68
CA GLY A 215 -2.80 3.54 11.70
C GLY A 215 -2.51 5.04 11.66
N ALA A 216 -1.28 5.43 11.31
CA ALA A 216 -0.91 6.85 11.19
C ALA A 216 -1.61 7.56 10.01
N SER A 217 -2.19 6.82 9.06
CA SER A 217 -2.98 7.40 7.96
C SER A 217 -4.43 7.74 8.36
N LEU A 218 -4.86 7.36 9.54
CA LEU A 218 -6.20 7.66 10.03
C LEU A 218 -6.36 9.08 10.55
N GLU A 219 -5.28 9.68 11.01
CA GLU A 219 -5.25 11.05 11.51
C GLU A 219 -4.68 11.98 10.44
N PHE A 220 -5.43 13.02 10.07
CA PHE A 220 -5.12 13.92 8.96
C PHE A 220 -3.72 14.56 9.09
N ASP A 221 -3.43 15.17 10.25
CA ASP A 221 -2.15 15.84 10.49
C ASP A 221 -0.96 14.86 10.45
N SER A 222 -1.18 13.64 10.96
CA SER A 222 -0.17 12.59 10.93
C SER A 222 0.11 12.12 9.50
N PHE A 223 -0.92 11.87 8.72
CA PHE A 223 -0.79 11.41 7.33
C PHE A 223 -0.13 12.47 6.44
N THR A 224 -0.58 13.72 6.52
CA THR A 224 0.00 14.81 5.73
C THR A 224 1.45 15.13 6.12
N ALA A 225 1.81 14.97 7.41
CA ALA A 225 3.21 15.07 7.85
C ALA A 225 4.09 13.98 7.24
N ILE A 226 3.59 12.73 7.16
CA ILE A 226 4.31 11.62 6.49
C ILE A 226 4.43 11.89 4.99
N CYS A 227 3.39 12.39 4.32
CA CYS A 227 3.45 12.76 2.91
C CYS A 227 4.54 13.81 2.66
N ARG A 228 4.58 14.86 3.48
CA ARG A 228 5.61 15.92 3.37
C ARG A 228 7.03 15.41 3.64
N ALA A 229 7.20 14.40 4.49
CA ALA A 229 8.49 13.76 4.73
C ALA A 229 9.01 12.98 3.49
N GLY A 230 8.10 12.52 2.61
CA GLY A 230 8.44 11.87 1.34
C GLY A 230 8.84 12.84 0.21
N ALA A 231 8.58 14.14 0.39
CA ALA A 231 9.01 15.13 -0.58
C ALA A 231 10.55 15.25 -0.61
N PRO A 232 11.17 15.39 -1.80
CA PRO A 232 12.61 15.58 -1.88
C PRO A 232 13.03 16.85 -1.12
N THR A 233 14.06 16.74 -0.28
CA THR A 233 14.61 17.91 0.44
C THR A 233 15.03 18.96 -0.59
N ARG A 234 14.28 20.06 -0.71
CA ARG A 234 14.70 21.20 -1.53
C ARG A 234 16.01 21.73 -0.96
N SER A 235 17.11 21.42 -1.63
CA SER A 235 18.37 22.13 -1.39
C SER A 235 18.10 23.62 -1.69
N LEU A 236 18.01 24.45 -0.66
CA LEU A 236 18.05 25.89 -0.81
C LEU A 236 19.42 26.23 -1.43
N ARG A 237 19.45 26.42 -2.75
CA ARG A 237 20.56 27.03 -3.47
C ARG A 237 20.37 28.53 -3.53
#